data_0a0554e57a6a6dfb25e8e3e1fa07e683
#
_entry.id   0a0554e57a6a6dfb25e8e3e1fa07e683
#
_cell.length_a   1.000
_cell.length_b   1.000
_cell.length_c   1.000
_cell.angle_alpha   90.00
_cell.angle_beta   90.00
_cell.angle_gamma   90.00
#
_symmetry.space_group_name_H-M   'P 1'
#
loop_
_entity.id
_entity.type
_entity.pdbx_description
1 polymer ?
#
loop_
_entity_poly.entity_id
_entity_poly.type
_entity_poly.pdbx_seq_one_letter_code
_entity_poly.pdbx_strand_id
1 'polypeptide(L)' 'MTATMQDQRDHFAHCVQVLGGVTAASRRLGIDERAIRRFVNGERPVSQGLLEDTAKALRLLVAEAEAAEGHIAATFGA' A
#
# COMPACT_ATOMS: atom_id res chain seq x y z
N MET A 1 -15.19 16.20 -7.96
CA MET A 1 -15.41 16.12 -6.49
C MET A 1 -14.07 16.06 -5.78
N THR A 2 -13.92 16.86 -4.73
CA THR A 2 -12.66 16.85 -3.96
C THR A 2 -12.76 15.78 -2.88
N ALA A 3 -11.74 14.92 -2.77
CA ALA A 3 -11.69 13.91 -1.73
C ALA A 3 -11.54 14.56 -0.36
N THR A 4 -12.29 14.07 0.63
CA THR A 4 -12.20 14.55 2.00
C THR A 4 -11.01 13.88 2.71
N MET A 5 -10.64 14.42 3.90
CA MET A 5 -9.61 13.79 4.73
C MET A 5 -10.01 12.37 5.12
N GLN A 6 -11.31 12.14 5.38
CA GLN A 6 -11.80 10.82 5.72
C GLN A 6 -11.70 9.87 4.54
N ASP A 7 -12.00 10.34 3.32
CA ASP A 7 -11.87 9.53 2.10
C ASP A 7 -10.41 9.13 1.87
N GLN A 8 -9.48 10.06 2.07
CA GLN A 8 -8.05 9.79 1.93
C GLN A 8 -7.59 8.76 2.96
N ARG A 9 -8.03 8.90 4.21
CA ARG A 9 -7.71 7.95 5.28
C ARG A 9 -8.25 6.56 4.97
N ASP A 10 -9.52 6.48 4.59
CA ASP A 10 -10.17 5.20 4.29
C ASP A 10 -9.51 4.51 3.11
N HIS A 11 -9.16 5.27 2.09
CA HIS A 11 -8.48 4.73 0.92
C HIS A 11 -7.06 4.27 1.27
N PHE A 12 -6.34 5.06 2.08
CA PHE A 12 -5.01 4.66 2.54
C PHE A 12 -5.08 3.38 3.36
N ALA A 13 -6.07 3.25 4.26
CA ALA A 13 -6.26 2.02 5.04
C ALA A 13 -6.51 0.82 4.13
N HIS A 14 -7.29 1.01 3.07
CA HIS A 14 -7.51 -0.04 2.08
C HIS A 14 -6.21 -0.42 1.38
N CYS A 15 -5.41 0.57 0.99
CA CYS A 15 -4.11 0.31 0.35
C CYS A 15 -3.17 -0.47 1.26
N VAL A 16 -3.18 -0.17 2.56
CA VAL A 16 -2.39 -0.93 3.54
C VAL A 16 -2.76 -2.41 3.51
N GLN A 17 -4.06 -2.71 3.41
CA GLN A 17 -4.50 -4.11 3.31
C GLN A 17 -4.05 -4.75 2.01
N VAL A 18 -4.14 -4.03 0.90
CA VAL A 18 -3.69 -4.53 -0.40
C VAL A 18 -2.19 -4.80 -0.38
N LEU A 19 -1.41 -3.97 0.31
CA LEU A 19 0.04 -4.16 0.44
C LEU A 19 0.41 -5.34 1.34
N GLY A 20 -0.55 -5.89 2.07
CA GLY A 20 -0.34 -7.06 2.91
C GLY A 20 -0.44 -6.80 4.41
N GLY A 21 -0.98 -5.66 4.81
CA GLY A 21 -1.12 -5.29 6.21
C GLY A 21 -0.08 -4.28 6.66
N VAL A 22 -0.13 -3.91 7.92
CA VAL A 22 0.70 -2.83 8.49
C VAL A 22 2.20 -3.14 8.36
N THR A 23 2.62 -4.35 8.67
CA THR A 23 4.04 -4.72 8.62
C THR A 23 4.58 -4.66 7.19
N ALA A 24 3.83 -5.23 6.24
CA ALA A 24 4.23 -5.21 4.83
C ALA A 24 4.25 -3.78 4.28
N ALA A 25 3.23 -2.99 4.61
CA ALA A 25 3.16 -1.59 4.20
C ALA A 25 4.33 -0.79 4.77
N SER A 26 4.69 -1.03 6.03
CA SER A 26 5.84 -0.39 6.66
C SER A 26 7.13 -0.63 5.86
N ARG A 27 7.37 -1.88 5.48
CA ARG A 27 8.56 -2.24 4.70
C ARG A 27 8.55 -1.58 3.33
N ARG A 28 7.42 -1.60 2.64
CA ARG A 28 7.33 -1.09 1.28
C ARG A 28 7.37 0.43 1.21
N LEU A 29 6.82 1.10 2.23
CA LEU A 29 6.79 2.56 2.27
C LEU A 29 8.01 3.16 2.98
N GLY A 30 8.75 2.34 3.71
CA GLY A 30 9.91 2.82 4.47
C GLY A 30 9.53 3.69 5.65
N ILE A 31 8.36 3.47 6.24
CA ILE A 31 7.90 4.21 7.42
C ILE A 31 7.55 3.24 8.54
N ASP A 32 7.62 3.74 9.78
CA ASP A 32 7.36 2.95 10.97
C ASP A 32 5.90 2.46 11.02
N GLU A 33 5.69 1.23 11.49
CA GLU A 33 4.36 0.66 11.69
C GLU A 33 3.48 1.55 12.57
N ARG A 34 4.07 2.18 13.59
CA ARG A 34 3.34 3.10 14.46
C ARG A 34 2.80 4.29 13.66
N ALA A 35 3.60 4.81 12.74
CA ALA A 35 3.17 5.91 11.88
C ALA A 35 2.01 5.48 10.96
N ILE A 36 2.10 4.27 10.40
CA ILE A 36 1.02 3.74 9.56
C ILE A 36 -0.28 3.66 10.37
N ARG A 37 -0.22 3.14 11.58
CA ARG A 37 -1.41 3.05 12.44
C ARG A 37 -2.01 4.41 12.75
N ARG A 38 -1.18 5.43 12.95
CA ARG A 38 -1.66 6.80 13.19
C ARG A 38 -2.40 7.35 11.98
N PHE A 39 -1.91 7.10 10.77
CA PHE A 39 -2.60 7.49 9.54
C PHE A 39 -3.93 6.76 9.42
N VAL A 40 -3.94 5.45 9.64
CA VAL A 40 -5.15 4.63 9.52
C VAL A 40 -6.20 5.01 10.56
N ASN A 41 -5.76 5.35 11.78
CA ASN A 41 -6.67 5.73 12.87
C ASN A 41 -7.14 7.18 12.79
N GLY A 42 -6.62 7.96 11.84
CA GLY A 42 -6.99 9.35 11.69
C GLY A 42 -6.28 10.30 12.65
N GLU A 43 -5.27 9.82 13.38
CA GLU A 43 -4.48 10.65 14.28
C GLU A 43 -3.54 11.60 13.53
N ARG A 44 -3.17 11.25 12.31
CA ARG A 44 -2.36 12.08 11.42
C ARG A 44 -3.04 12.17 10.08
N PRO A 45 -3.08 13.36 9.47
CA PRO A 45 -3.68 13.51 8.14
C PRO A 45 -2.81 12.81 7.08
N VAL A 46 -3.47 12.11 6.17
CA VAL A 46 -2.81 11.48 5.03
C VAL A 46 -2.47 12.56 4.02
N SER A 47 -1.18 12.71 3.70
CA SER A 47 -0.70 13.73 2.77
C SER A 47 -0.74 13.23 1.33
N GLN A 48 -0.70 14.17 0.39
CA GLN A 48 -0.58 13.84 -1.03
C GLN A 48 0.71 13.06 -1.30
N GLY A 49 1.81 13.45 -0.63
CA GLY A 49 3.09 12.74 -0.76
C GLY A 49 3.01 11.29 -0.33
N LEU A 50 2.31 11.02 0.78
CA LEU A 50 2.11 9.65 1.25
C LEU A 50 1.30 8.84 0.24
N LEU A 51 0.25 9.45 -0.34
CA LEU A 51 -0.56 8.77 -1.36
C LEU A 51 0.26 8.47 -2.62
N GLU A 52 1.12 9.39 -3.03
CA GLU A 52 2.00 9.17 -4.18
C GLU A 52 2.99 8.04 -3.92
N ASP A 53 3.59 8.00 -2.73
CA ASP A 53 4.50 6.92 -2.35
C ASP A 53 3.76 5.58 -2.29
N THR A 54 2.54 5.59 -1.79
CA THR A 54 1.70 4.40 -1.73
C THR A 54 1.38 3.89 -3.13
N ALA A 55 1.06 4.80 -4.06
CA ALA A 55 0.79 4.42 -5.45
C ALA A 55 2.02 3.78 -6.09
N LYS A 56 3.22 4.30 -5.83
CA LYS A 56 4.47 3.71 -6.33
C LYS A 56 4.69 2.31 -5.77
N ALA A 57 4.44 2.12 -4.47
CA ALA A 57 4.57 0.82 -3.83
C ALA A 57 3.58 -0.20 -4.41
N LEU A 58 2.36 0.24 -4.71
CA LEU A 58 1.36 -0.63 -5.33
C LEU A 58 1.76 -1.03 -6.74
N ARG A 59 2.32 -0.11 -7.53
CA ARG A 59 2.79 -0.43 -8.88
C ARG A 59 3.92 -1.46 -8.83
N LEU A 60 4.83 -1.33 -7.88
CA LEU A 60 5.91 -2.29 -7.70
C LEU A 60 5.35 -3.66 -7.30
N LEU A 61 4.37 -3.68 -6.41
CA LEU A 61 3.71 -4.93 -6.00
C LEU A 61 3.06 -5.63 -7.20
N VAL A 62 2.40 -4.88 -8.08
CA VAL A 62 1.80 -5.44 -9.30
C VAL A 62 2.89 -6.11 -10.15
N ALA A 63 4.00 -5.43 -10.38
CA ALA A 63 5.09 -5.97 -11.18
C ALA A 63 5.69 -7.24 -10.55
N GLU A 64 5.89 -7.22 -9.24
CA GLU A 64 6.41 -8.38 -8.51
C GLU A 64 5.44 -9.55 -8.56
N ALA A 65 4.14 -9.28 -8.41
CA ALA A 65 3.11 -10.32 -8.46
C ALA A 65 3.04 -10.95 -9.86
N GLU A 66 3.09 -10.14 -10.90
CA GLU A 66 3.10 -10.63 -12.28
C GLU A 66 4.33 -11.50 -12.56
N ALA A 67 5.49 -11.06 -12.10
CA ALA A 67 6.73 -11.83 -12.28
C ALA A 67 6.68 -13.17 -11.54
N ALA A 68 6.19 -13.16 -10.31
CA ALA A 68 6.07 -14.38 -9.51
C ALA A 68 5.08 -15.36 -10.14
N GLU A 69 3.92 -14.86 -10.58
CA GLU A 69 2.90 -15.68 -11.25
C GLU A 69 3.46 -16.27 -12.54
N GLY A 70 4.13 -15.43 -13.35
CA GLY A 70 4.72 -15.89 -14.62
C GLY A 70 5.79 -16.96 -14.40
N HIS A 71 6.57 -16.86 -13.33
CA HIS A 71 7.56 -17.87 -12.99
C HIS A 71 6.89 -19.22 -12.65
N ILE A 72 5.81 -19.17 -11.87
CA ILE A 72 5.04 -20.38 -11.54
C ILE A 72 4.51 -21.02 -12.82
N ALA A 73 3.88 -20.23 -13.69
CA ALA A 73 3.31 -20.72 -14.94
C ALA A 73 4.39 -21.35 -15.84
N ALA A 74 5.55 -20.69 -15.97
CA ALA A 74 6.62 -21.16 -16.85
C ALA A 74 7.35 -22.39 -16.29
N THR A 75 7.53 -22.45 -14.96
CA THR A 75 8.37 -23.48 -14.33
C THR A 75 7.55 -24.67 -13.85
N PHE A 76 6.35 -24.43 -13.34
CA PHE A 76 5.54 -25.48 -12.70
C PHE A 76 4.25 -25.79 -13.46
N GLY A 77 4.00 -25.12 -14.58
CA GLY A 77 2.87 -25.41 -15.45
C GLY A 77 1.51 -25.00 -14.89
N ALA A 78 1.48 -24.06 -13.95
CA ALA A 78 0.23 -23.62 -13.34
C ALA A 78 -0.39 -22.43 -14.07
#